data_f7ac7b49f879cccb11b39a43f0d15804
#
_entry.id   f7ac7b49f879cccb11b39a43f0d15804
#
_cell.length_a   1.000
_cell.length_b   1.000
_cell.length_c   1.000
_cell.angle_alpha   90.00
_cell.angle_beta   90.00
_cell.angle_gamma   90.00
#
_symmetry.space_group_name_H-M   'P 1'
#
loop_
_entity.id
_entity.type
_entity.pdbx_description
1 polymer ?
#
loop_
_entity_poly.entity_id
_entity_poly.type
_entity_poly.pdbx_seq_one_letter_code
_entity_poly.pdbx_strand_id
1 'polypeptide(L)'
;MQKVFNFYADPGHGWMAVKKQQLAELGIAAQITPYSYQRGDTAYLEEDSDLDRFFEAFIKKTGKKPVLKQHHCNRRSKIRNYDSYRCDSATYRVVATVHDPRTDEGANPAMVWNTDSREAATRQAESWARNGYWSAVYDQRSGEAIHDFTPEASLQ
;
A
#
# COMPACT_ATOMS: atom_id res chain seq x y z
N MET A 1 6.73 19.25 -22.29
CA MET A 1 5.34 19.32 -21.78
C MET A 1 5.33 18.89 -20.32
N GLN A 2 4.77 19.70 -19.44
CA GLN A 2 4.60 19.30 -18.03
C GLN A 2 3.52 18.22 -17.90
N LYS A 3 3.80 17.18 -17.12
CA LYS A 3 2.81 16.13 -16.88
C LYS A 3 1.90 16.52 -15.72
N VAL A 4 0.59 16.46 -15.98
CA VAL A 4 -0.46 16.82 -15.03
C VAL A 4 -1.11 15.56 -14.46
N PHE A 5 -1.26 15.51 -13.14
CA PHE A 5 -1.93 14.43 -12.42
C PHE A 5 -3.15 14.97 -11.69
N ASN A 6 -4.21 14.19 -11.65
CA ASN A 6 -5.38 14.52 -10.85
C ASN A 6 -5.12 14.24 -9.37
N PHE A 7 -5.40 15.21 -8.53
CA PHE A 7 -5.34 15.10 -7.09
C PHE A 7 -6.73 15.31 -6.50
N TYR A 8 -7.20 14.34 -5.73
CA TYR A 8 -8.54 14.33 -5.15
C TYR A 8 -8.42 14.48 -3.63
N ALA A 9 -9.04 15.52 -3.09
CA ALA A 9 -9.07 15.77 -1.65
C ALA A 9 -10.49 15.72 -1.10
N ASP A 10 -10.64 15.11 0.06
CA ASP A 10 -11.80 15.25 0.93
C ASP A 10 -11.40 15.98 2.23
N PRO A 11 -12.32 16.21 3.20
CA PRO A 11 -11.96 16.97 4.39
C PRO A 11 -10.83 16.37 5.24
N GLY A 12 -10.55 15.08 5.10
CA GLY A 12 -9.55 14.38 5.92
C GLY A 12 -8.23 14.08 5.24
N HIS A 13 -8.25 13.77 3.94
CA HIS A 13 -7.07 13.31 3.18
C HIS A 13 -7.11 13.69 1.70
N GLY A 14 -5.98 13.44 1.03
CA GLY A 14 -5.86 13.61 -0.42
C GLY A 14 -5.12 12.46 -1.09
N TRP A 15 -5.42 12.24 -2.37
CA TRP A 15 -4.85 11.16 -3.18
C TRP A 15 -4.55 11.63 -4.59
N MET A 16 -3.35 11.31 -5.07
CA MET A 16 -2.98 11.54 -6.47
C MET A 16 -3.24 10.29 -7.31
N ALA A 17 -4.02 10.42 -8.37
CA ALA A 17 -4.25 9.33 -9.31
C ALA A 17 -3.06 9.17 -10.26
N VAL A 18 -2.52 7.96 -10.34
CA VAL A 18 -1.41 7.61 -11.24
C VAL A 18 -1.64 6.21 -11.81
N LYS A 19 -1.25 5.99 -13.06
CA LYS A 19 -1.29 4.65 -13.64
C LYS A 19 -0.27 3.74 -12.98
N LYS A 20 -0.67 2.51 -12.64
CA LYS A 20 0.23 1.51 -12.06
C LYS A 20 1.45 1.25 -12.93
N GLN A 21 1.29 1.26 -14.26
CA GLN A 21 2.40 1.16 -15.20
C GLN A 21 3.46 2.23 -14.96
N GLN A 22 3.06 3.45 -14.65
CA GLN A 22 3.98 4.53 -14.37
C GLN A 22 4.76 4.32 -13.08
N LEU A 23 4.15 3.73 -12.04
CA LEU A 23 4.86 3.33 -10.83
C LEU A 23 5.93 2.27 -11.14
N ALA A 24 5.61 1.31 -12.03
CA ALA A 24 6.56 0.30 -12.49
C ALA A 24 7.72 0.92 -13.28
N GLU A 25 7.43 1.85 -14.19
CA GLU A 25 8.43 2.58 -14.98
C GLU A 25 9.37 3.43 -14.12
N LEU A 26 8.87 3.96 -13.00
CA LEU A 26 9.67 4.70 -12.01
C LEU A 26 10.42 3.77 -11.04
N GLY A 27 10.16 2.47 -11.07
CA GLY A 27 10.78 1.49 -10.19
C GLY A 27 10.31 1.55 -8.74
N ILE A 28 9.15 2.14 -8.46
CA ILE A 28 8.61 2.33 -7.11
C ILE A 28 7.33 1.56 -6.83
N ALA A 29 6.84 0.74 -7.77
CA ALA A 29 5.57 0.03 -7.63
C ALA A 29 5.49 -0.82 -6.34
N ALA A 30 6.58 -1.51 -5.97
CA ALA A 30 6.66 -2.32 -4.77
C ALA A 30 6.95 -1.52 -3.48
N GLN A 31 7.18 -0.21 -3.59
CA GLN A 31 7.47 0.67 -2.46
C GLN A 31 6.23 1.45 -1.98
N ILE A 32 5.16 1.44 -2.75
CA ILE A 32 3.91 2.11 -2.38
C ILE A 32 3.25 1.36 -1.22
N THR A 33 2.83 2.10 -0.21
CA THR A 33 2.25 1.55 1.01
C THR A 33 0.79 1.10 0.83
N PRO A 34 0.25 0.25 1.72
CA PRO A 34 -1.16 -0.12 1.71
C PRO A 34 -2.10 1.00 2.20
N TYR A 35 -1.56 2.14 2.61
CA TYR A 35 -2.36 3.34 2.90
C TYR A 35 -2.90 4.02 1.65
N SER A 36 -2.26 3.78 0.50
CA SER A 36 -2.78 4.16 -0.81
C SER A 36 -3.84 3.16 -1.28
N TYR A 37 -4.63 3.56 -2.26
CA TYR A 37 -5.72 2.75 -2.81
C TYR A 37 -5.46 2.39 -4.27
N GLN A 38 -6.24 1.48 -4.80
CA GLN A 38 -6.22 1.09 -6.21
C GLN A 38 -7.61 0.77 -6.73
N ARG A 39 -7.80 1.04 -8.02
CA ARG A 39 -8.97 0.61 -8.78
C ARG A 39 -8.56 0.39 -10.24
N GLY A 40 -8.73 -0.84 -10.75
CA GLY A 40 -8.29 -1.18 -12.09
C GLY A 40 -6.78 -0.94 -12.27
N ASP A 41 -6.41 -0.19 -13.29
CA ASP A 41 -5.01 0.15 -13.62
C ASP A 41 -4.49 1.41 -12.91
N THR A 42 -5.30 2.02 -12.06
CA THR A 42 -4.99 3.28 -11.40
C THR A 42 -4.71 3.06 -9.91
N ALA A 43 -3.61 3.64 -9.45
CA ALA A 43 -3.28 3.79 -8.03
C ALA A 43 -3.63 5.20 -7.58
N TYR A 44 -4.09 5.32 -6.34
CA TYR A 44 -4.42 6.58 -5.67
C TYR A 44 -3.46 6.75 -4.51
N LEU A 45 -2.41 7.54 -4.71
CA LEU A 45 -1.30 7.71 -3.77
C LEU A 45 -1.71 8.67 -2.66
N GLU A 46 -1.69 8.18 -1.45
CA GLU A 46 -2.06 8.95 -0.26
C GLU A 46 -1.02 10.04 0.04
N GLU A 47 -1.47 11.27 0.35
CA GLU A 47 -0.65 12.47 0.44
C GLU A 47 0.45 12.40 1.51
N ASP A 48 0.14 11.84 2.68
CA ASP A 48 1.08 11.79 3.81
C ASP A 48 2.07 10.62 3.74
N SER A 49 1.78 9.62 2.89
CA SER A 49 2.55 8.36 2.85
C SER A 49 3.37 8.18 1.58
N ASP A 50 2.76 8.35 0.41
CA ASP A 50 3.35 7.90 -0.86
C ASP A 50 3.58 9.01 -1.89
N LEU A 51 2.94 10.16 -1.73
CA LEU A 51 3.02 11.26 -2.69
C LEU A 51 4.46 11.79 -2.86
N ASP A 52 5.15 12.02 -1.76
CA ASP A 52 6.54 12.51 -1.78
C ASP A 52 7.48 11.51 -2.46
N ARG A 53 7.28 10.22 -2.20
CA ARG A 53 8.04 9.14 -2.86
C ARG A 53 7.87 9.17 -4.37
N PHE A 54 6.66 9.39 -4.83
CA PHE A 54 6.39 9.56 -6.26
C PHE A 54 7.07 10.80 -6.82
N PHE A 55 6.98 11.93 -6.13
CA PHE A 55 7.60 13.18 -6.56
C PHE A 55 9.11 13.04 -6.69
N GLU A 56 9.77 12.48 -5.70
CA GLU A 56 11.22 12.24 -5.73
C GLU A 56 11.63 11.37 -6.92
N ALA A 57 10.95 10.23 -7.12
CA ALA A 57 11.25 9.34 -8.25
C ALA A 57 10.97 10.00 -9.60
N PHE A 58 9.88 10.74 -9.71
CA PHE A 58 9.49 11.45 -10.93
C PHE A 58 10.50 12.57 -11.29
N ILE A 59 10.88 13.38 -10.32
CA ILE A 59 11.86 14.45 -10.50
C ILE A 59 13.23 13.86 -10.86
N LYS A 60 13.65 12.80 -10.19
CA LYS A 60 14.92 12.11 -10.49
C LYS A 60 14.97 11.60 -11.92
N LYS A 61 13.86 11.08 -12.45
CA LYS A 61 13.79 10.53 -13.81
C LYS A 61 13.60 11.60 -14.88
N THR A 62 12.80 12.63 -14.62
CA THR A 62 12.39 13.61 -15.64
C THR A 62 13.06 14.98 -15.50
N GLY A 63 13.64 15.30 -14.35
CA GLY A 63 14.17 16.62 -14.01
C GLY A 63 13.09 17.68 -13.79
N LYS A 64 11.81 17.31 -13.78
CA LYS A 64 10.67 18.23 -13.67
C LYS A 64 9.74 17.83 -12.54
N LYS A 65 9.14 18.81 -11.87
CA LYS A 65 8.10 18.56 -10.88
C LYS A 65 6.77 18.19 -11.58
N PRO A 66 6.02 17.21 -11.07
CA PRO A 66 4.66 16.96 -11.55
C PRO A 66 3.74 18.13 -11.18
N VAL A 67 2.73 18.36 -12.00
CA VAL A 67 1.69 19.37 -11.75
C VAL A 67 0.43 18.66 -11.29
N LEU A 68 -0.18 19.14 -10.21
CA LEU A 68 -1.41 18.59 -9.67
C LEU A 68 -2.62 19.42 -10.09
N LYS A 69 -3.60 18.75 -10.70
CA LYS A 69 -4.92 19.31 -10.92
C LYS A 69 -5.81 18.96 -9.73
N GLN A 70 -6.14 19.98 -8.94
CA GLN A 70 -6.89 19.81 -7.70
C GLN A 70 -8.39 19.57 -7.95
N HIS A 71 -8.93 18.56 -7.27
CA HIS A 71 -10.35 18.27 -7.17
C HIS A 71 -10.72 18.15 -5.70
N HIS A 72 -11.56 19.05 -5.22
CA HIS A 72 -11.97 19.08 -3.82
C HIS A 72 -13.40 18.60 -3.67
N CYS A 73 -13.66 17.78 -2.66
CA CYS A 73 -14.98 17.31 -2.27
C CYS A 73 -15.21 17.58 -0.77
N ASN A 74 -16.37 18.16 -0.43
CA ASN A 74 -16.73 18.42 0.97
C ASN A 74 -17.31 17.22 1.71
N ARG A 75 -17.43 16.09 1.04
CA ARG A 75 -17.92 14.82 1.59
C ARG A 75 -16.80 13.78 1.58
N ARG A 76 -17.00 12.70 2.31
CA ARG A 76 -16.10 11.54 2.29
C ARG A 76 -15.92 11.05 0.84
N SER A 77 -14.67 10.97 0.38
CA SER A 77 -14.35 10.51 -0.98
C SER A 77 -14.67 9.02 -1.16
N LYS A 78 -15.18 8.67 -2.34
CA LYS A 78 -15.37 7.27 -2.76
C LYS A 78 -14.05 6.49 -2.86
N ILE A 79 -12.90 7.16 -2.99
CA ILE A 79 -11.58 6.52 -3.03
C ILE A 79 -11.35 5.70 -1.76
N ARG A 80 -11.85 6.11 -0.62
CA ARG A 80 -11.75 5.38 0.65
C ARG A 80 -12.44 4.01 0.65
N ASN A 81 -13.27 3.73 -0.35
CA ASN A 81 -13.95 2.44 -0.53
C ASN A 81 -13.25 1.53 -1.55
N TYR A 82 -12.18 2.02 -2.19
CA TYR A 82 -11.38 1.22 -3.12
C TYR A 82 -10.51 0.24 -2.35
N ASP A 83 -9.98 -0.76 -3.03
CA ASP A 83 -9.03 -1.70 -2.45
C ASP A 83 -7.75 -0.99 -2.04
N SER A 84 -7.14 -1.43 -0.95
CA SER A 84 -5.79 -0.99 -0.60
C SER A 84 -4.82 -1.37 -1.70
N TYR A 85 -3.85 -0.48 -1.96
CA TYR A 85 -2.83 -0.73 -2.97
C TYR A 85 -2.03 -1.99 -2.65
N ARG A 86 -1.75 -2.77 -3.70
CA ARG A 86 -0.84 -3.91 -3.68
C ARG A 86 -0.11 -4.03 -5.02
N CYS A 87 1.11 -4.51 -4.98
CA CYS A 87 1.91 -4.79 -6.18
C CYS A 87 1.92 -6.29 -6.43
N ASP A 88 1.14 -6.75 -7.41
CA ASP A 88 0.96 -8.18 -7.68
C ASP A 88 2.22 -8.88 -8.24
N SER A 89 3.18 -8.11 -8.74
CA SER A 89 4.47 -8.63 -9.23
C SER A 89 5.57 -8.67 -8.15
N ALA A 90 5.27 -8.23 -6.93
CA ALA A 90 6.25 -8.19 -5.86
C ALA A 90 6.61 -9.60 -5.33
N THR A 91 7.82 -9.73 -4.80
CA THR A 91 8.37 -11.00 -4.32
C THR A 91 7.71 -11.47 -3.01
N TYR A 92 7.35 -10.54 -2.13
CA TYR A 92 6.82 -10.85 -0.81
C TYR A 92 5.40 -10.34 -0.65
N ARG A 93 4.57 -11.18 -0.05
CA ARG A 93 3.20 -10.87 0.34
C ARG A 93 3.09 -10.86 1.86
N VAL A 94 2.60 -9.77 2.41
CA VAL A 94 2.31 -9.63 3.83
C VAL A 94 0.80 -9.71 4.02
N VAL A 95 0.35 -10.53 4.95
CA VAL A 95 -1.08 -10.64 5.30
C VAL A 95 -1.25 -10.41 6.79
N ALA A 96 -2.39 -9.83 7.15
CA ALA A 96 -2.84 -9.76 8.53
C ALA A 96 -4.27 -10.24 8.65
N THR A 97 -4.54 -11.01 9.70
CA THR A 97 -5.87 -11.53 10.03
C THR A 97 -6.24 -11.20 11.46
N VAL A 98 -7.53 -11.11 11.76
CA VAL A 98 -8.01 -10.89 13.13
C VAL A 98 -7.76 -12.12 14.00
N HIS A 99 -7.90 -13.30 13.40
CA HIS A 99 -7.70 -14.60 14.06
C HIS A 99 -6.53 -15.35 13.43
N ASP A 100 -5.86 -16.20 14.21
CA ASP A 100 -4.81 -17.05 13.69
C ASP A 100 -5.38 -18.07 12.68
N PRO A 101 -4.99 -18.01 11.40
CA PRO A 101 -5.53 -18.91 10.39
C PRO A 101 -5.12 -20.38 10.57
N ARG A 102 -4.15 -20.66 11.44
CA ARG A 102 -3.77 -22.04 11.80
C ARG A 102 -4.81 -22.70 12.73
N THR A 103 -5.57 -21.90 13.45
CA THR A 103 -6.60 -22.34 14.41
C THR A 103 -8.03 -22.04 13.96
N ASP A 104 -8.19 -21.14 12.98
CA ASP A 104 -9.47 -20.74 12.44
C ASP A 104 -9.45 -20.83 10.90
N GLU A 105 -9.98 -21.92 10.36
CA GLU A 105 -10.05 -22.18 8.92
C GLU A 105 -10.88 -21.14 8.15
N GLY A 106 -11.73 -20.39 8.83
CA GLY A 106 -12.55 -19.32 8.26
C GLY A 106 -11.87 -17.94 8.26
N ALA A 107 -10.63 -17.83 8.76
CA ALA A 107 -9.92 -16.57 8.85
C ALA A 107 -9.57 -16.03 7.46
N ASN A 108 -10.18 -14.91 7.09
CA ASN A 108 -9.84 -14.19 5.86
C ASN A 108 -8.86 -13.05 6.15
N PRO A 109 -7.94 -12.74 5.22
CA PRO A 109 -7.06 -11.59 5.39
C PRO A 109 -7.86 -10.29 5.55
N ALA A 110 -7.59 -9.57 6.65
CA ALA A 110 -8.12 -8.23 6.86
C ALA A 110 -7.30 -7.20 6.05
N MET A 111 -6.00 -7.44 5.93
CA MET A 111 -5.08 -6.59 5.20
C MET A 111 -4.10 -7.44 4.40
N VAL A 112 -3.76 -6.97 3.19
CA VAL A 112 -2.75 -7.58 2.31
C VAL A 112 -1.86 -6.49 1.75
N TRP A 113 -0.57 -6.71 1.74
CA TRP A 113 0.40 -5.83 1.12
C TRP A 113 1.51 -6.63 0.44
N ASN A 114 2.00 -6.14 -0.69
CA ASN A 114 3.06 -6.79 -1.45
C ASN A 114 4.25 -5.84 -1.62
N THR A 115 5.45 -6.38 -1.49
CA THR A 115 6.70 -5.63 -1.64
C THR A 115 7.83 -6.53 -2.14
N ASP A 116 8.85 -5.97 -2.79
CA ASP A 116 10.08 -6.68 -3.13
C ASP A 116 11.12 -6.66 -2.02
N SER A 117 10.92 -5.86 -0.98
CA SER A 117 11.82 -5.76 0.16
C SER A 117 11.40 -6.70 1.29
N ARG A 118 12.23 -7.70 1.57
CA ARG A 118 12.03 -8.61 2.72
C ARG A 118 11.99 -7.85 4.05
N GLU A 119 12.86 -6.85 4.20
CA GLU A 119 12.91 -6.02 5.42
C GLU A 119 11.65 -5.19 5.59
N ALA A 120 11.14 -4.58 4.51
CA ALA A 120 9.89 -3.82 4.54
C ALA A 120 8.69 -4.74 4.84
N ALA A 121 8.65 -5.95 4.25
CA ALA A 121 7.63 -6.94 4.53
C ALA A 121 7.62 -7.34 6.01
N THR A 122 8.79 -7.63 6.57
CA THR A 122 8.94 -8.00 7.99
C THR A 122 8.50 -6.88 8.91
N ARG A 123 8.95 -5.64 8.67
CA ARG A 123 8.53 -4.47 9.47
C ARG A 123 7.01 -4.24 9.43
N GLN A 124 6.39 -4.44 8.27
CA GLN A 124 4.95 -4.28 8.15
C GLN A 124 4.19 -5.36 8.93
N ALA A 125 4.63 -6.62 8.84
CA ALA A 125 4.04 -7.71 9.60
C ALA A 125 4.18 -7.49 11.12
N GLU A 126 5.35 -7.08 11.59
CA GLU A 126 5.57 -6.72 12.99
C GLU A 126 4.67 -5.57 13.45
N SER A 127 4.51 -4.54 12.62
CA SER A 127 3.63 -3.40 12.92
C SER A 127 2.17 -3.84 13.09
N TRP A 128 1.69 -4.70 12.22
CA TRP A 128 0.33 -5.24 12.32
C TRP A 128 0.17 -6.15 13.55
N ALA A 129 1.18 -6.94 13.89
CA ALA A 129 1.17 -7.76 15.09
C ALA A 129 1.10 -6.91 16.38
N ARG A 130 1.84 -5.81 16.43
CA ARG A 130 1.75 -4.83 17.53
C ARG A 130 0.36 -4.19 17.65
N ASN A 131 -0.37 -4.09 16.56
CA ASN A 131 -1.74 -3.56 16.52
C ASN A 131 -2.83 -4.63 16.74
N GLY A 132 -2.45 -5.82 17.17
CA GLY A 132 -3.38 -6.87 17.58
C GLY A 132 -3.79 -7.86 16.49
N TYR A 133 -3.12 -7.84 15.32
CA TYR A 133 -3.39 -8.78 14.23
C TYR A 133 -2.38 -9.93 14.24
N TRP A 134 -2.85 -11.15 13.94
CA TRP A 134 -1.92 -12.17 13.49
C TRP A 134 -1.44 -11.77 12.10
N SER A 135 -0.14 -11.86 11.83
CA SER A 135 0.43 -11.47 10.55
C SER A 135 1.51 -12.42 10.08
N ALA A 136 1.69 -12.51 8.77
CA ALA A 136 2.73 -13.35 8.17
C ALA A 136 3.28 -12.73 6.88
N VAL A 137 4.52 -13.09 6.59
CA VAL A 137 5.22 -12.78 5.35
C VAL A 137 5.37 -14.07 4.54
N TYR A 138 4.89 -14.05 3.30
CA TYR A 138 5.01 -15.16 2.35
C TYR A 138 5.93 -14.79 1.20
N ASP A 139 6.76 -15.74 0.76
CA ASP A 139 7.40 -15.67 -0.55
C ASP A 139 6.37 -16.05 -1.62
N GLN A 140 6.08 -15.15 -2.54
CA GLN A 140 5.06 -15.38 -3.56
C GLN A 140 5.47 -16.40 -4.64
N ARG A 141 6.77 -16.67 -4.78
CA ARG A 141 7.27 -17.63 -5.75
C ARG A 141 7.13 -19.07 -5.25
N SER A 142 7.45 -19.29 -3.98
CA SER A 142 7.35 -20.63 -3.35
C SER A 142 6.02 -20.87 -2.66
N GLY A 143 5.31 -19.81 -2.25
CA GLY A 143 4.12 -19.87 -1.42
C GLY A 143 4.41 -20.16 0.04
N GLU A 144 5.69 -20.25 0.43
CA GLU A 144 6.09 -20.55 1.80
C GLU A 144 6.01 -19.33 2.71
N ALA A 145 5.57 -19.55 3.94
CA ALA A 145 5.66 -18.56 5.01
C ALA A 145 7.11 -18.41 5.47
N ILE A 146 7.63 -17.19 5.37
CA ILE A 146 9.00 -16.88 5.82
C ILE A 146 9.02 -16.56 7.31
N HIS A 147 8.05 -15.75 7.73
CA HIS A 147 7.86 -15.34 9.12
C HIS A 147 6.38 -15.27 9.43
N ASP A 148 6.03 -15.59 10.66
CA ASP A 148 4.73 -15.30 11.23
C ASP A 148 4.89 -14.60 12.59
N PHE A 149 3.90 -13.79 12.92
CA PHE A 149 3.88 -13.01 14.15
C PHE A 149 2.52 -13.18 14.81
N THR A 150 2.51 -13.67 16.04
CA THR A 150 1.32 -13.66 16.89
C THR A 150 1.09 -12.26 17.45
N PRO A 151 -0.18 -11.82 17.55
CA PRO A 151 -0.46 -10.52 18.18
C PRO A 151 0.09 -10.50 19.60
N GLU A 152 0.70 -9.39 19.97
CA GLU A 152 1.07 -9.16 21.35
C GLU A 152 -0.21 -9.21 22.20
N ALA A 153 -0.23 -10.10 23.20
CA ALA A 153 -1.33 -10.13 24.14
C ALA A 153 -1.42 -8.74 24.79
N SER A 154 -2.58 -8.09 24.68
CA SER A 154 -2.84 -6.86 25.42
C SER A 154 -2.56 -7.16 26.88
N LEU A 155 -1.50 -6.59 27.42
CA LEU A 155 -1.23 -6.61 28.85
C LEU A 155 -2.41 -5.88 29.51
N GLN A 156 -3.35 -6.63 30.03
CA GLN A 156 -4.40 -6.11 30.89
C GLN A 156 -3.81 -5.66 32.24
#